data_2a1d944be7e858348ced0bf48412dbf2
#
_entry.id   2a1d944be7e858348ced0bf48412dbf2
#
_cell.length_a   1.000
_cell.length_b   1.000
_cell.length_c   1.000
_cell.angle_alpha   90.00
_cell.angle_beta   90.00
_cell.angle_gamma   90.00
#
_symmetry.space_group_name_H-M   'P 1'
#
loop_
_entity.id
_entity.type
_entity.pdbx_description
1 polymer ?
#
loop_
_entity_poly.entity_id
_entity_poly.type
_entity_poly.pdbx_seq_one_letter_code
_entity_poly.pdbx_strand_id
1 'polypeptide(L)'
;MKRVAKSVLNASTLDILNVIRENAGYEYQNTVPKVTKATDIPAVGQVIYGDPAIANKFINALVNRIAMVRVQSATFNNPYSVLKKGYIEFGETIEEIFVGIAKVVEYTPEKGEEREFKRTLPDVSSVFHIMNWRTMYPVTIQDEDLKQAFLSLDGVTDLIAKIVDQVYTAAEYDEFLLFKYLLIKAISHGKMKPLSVGDGTNPKDSAKAFRGTSNLLTFMKDSYNEQGVVTSTPKNRQVIFMDAKFNAEFDVDVLASAFNMDKADFMGRLFLIDDFTTFDNKRFEEIRKNSKGIEEVTPQELALLANVNAVLLDEEWFQVYDNNNRFTEKYVASGMYWNYFYHTWKTVSYSPFANAVVFVKDTANIALPAALTAKIMSKDTSEEATVLTLDASVNGASLQPNTALFVQTPELTAKGIAVNKYGALIIPASANREEITLKATVNGTGYTAKAKGSEKVTINASSAVETTVNMGKD
;
A
#
# COMPACT_ATOMS: atom_id res chain seq x y z
N MET A 1 -5.72 -41.03 2.51
CA MET A 1 -5.27 -39.74 3.01
C MET A 1 -5.98 -39.45 4.32
N LYS A 2 -5.30 -39.36 5.46
CA LYS A 2 -5.90 -38.95 6.72
C LYS A 2 -6.27 -37.46 6.64
N ARG A 3 -7.55 -37.11 6.78
CA ARG A 3 -8.00 -35.72 6.86
C ARG A 3 -7.46 -35.09 8.15
N VAL A 4 -6.38 -34.32 8.06
CA VAL A 4 -5.74 -33.64 9.18
C VAL A 4 -6.59 -32.46 9.68
N ALA A 5 -7.52 -31.95 8.86
CA ALA A 5 -8.38 -30.83 9.20
C ALA A 5 -9.34 -31.05 10.39
N LYS A 6 -9.60 -32.31 10.78
CA LYS A 6 -10.45 -32.57 11.95
C LYS A 6 -9.77 -32.50 13.30
N SER A 7 -8.45 -32.36 13.37
CA SER A 7 -7.71 -32.44 14.63
C SER A 7 -7.70 -31.16 15.46
N VAL A 8 -7.85 -30.01 14.84
CA VAL A 8 -7.84 -28.70 15.54
C VAL A 8 -9.26 -28.28 15.94
N LEU A 9 -10.24 -28.78 15.22
CA LEU A 9 -11.65 -28.61 15.50
C LEU A 9 -12.27 -30.01 15.70
N ASN A 10 -11.74 -30.83 16.59
CA ASN A 10 -12.38 -32.12 16.96
C ASN A 10 -13.79 -31.91 17.58
N ALA A 11 -14.35 -30.72 17.44
CA ALA A 11 -15.72 -30.43 17.73
C ALA A 11 -16.60 -31.02 16.64
N SER A 12 -17.41 -32.00 17.00
CA SER A 12 -18.50 -32.48 16.15
C SER A 12 -19.53 -31.36 16.00
N THR A 13 -20.41 -31.46 14.99
CA THR A 13 -21.57 -30.57 14.87
C THR A 13 -22.34 -30.43 16.18
N LEU A 14 -22.42 -31.52 16.93
CA LEU A 14 -23.03 -31.58 18.25
C LEU A 14 -22.34 -30.68 19.28
N ASP A 15 -21.01 -30.70 19.33
CA ASP A 15 -20.24 -29.85 20.23
C ASP A 15 -20.38 -28.36 19.85
N ILE A 16 -20.40 -28.05 18.55
CA ILE A 16 -20.57 -26.69 18.06
C ILE A 16 -21.94 -26.14 18.47
N LEU A 17 -23.01 -26.90 18.24
CA LEU A 17 -24.38 -26.51 18.62
C LEU A 17 -24.52 -26.28 20.12
N ASN A 18 -23.94 -27.17 20.94
CA ASN A 18 -23.97 -27.02 22.40
C ASN A 18 -23.20 -25.80 22.89
N VAL A 19 -22.04 -25.51 22.31
CA VAL A 19 -21.26 -24.33 22.68
C VAL A 19 -21.92 -23.04 22.21
N ILE A 20 -22.55 -23.03 21.02
CA ILE A 20 -23.39 -21.88 20.60
C ILE A 20 -24.51 -21.67 21.61
N ARG A 21 -25.17 -22.75 22.05
CA ARG A 21 -26.21 -22.69 23.07
C ARG A 21 -25.71 -22.13 24.41
N GLU A 22 -24.53 -22.54 24.85
CA GLU A 22 -23.93 -22.05 26.11
C GLU A 22 -23.56 -20.57 26.08
N ASN A 23 -23.18 -20.06 24.90
CA ASN A 23 -22.81 -18.65 24.71
C ASN A 23 -23.97 -17.76 24.28
N ALA A 24 -25.10 -18.33 23.88
CA ALA A 24 -26.31 -17.58 23.57
C ALA A 24 -27.04 -17.14 24.86
N GLY A 25 -27.82 -16.07 24.77
CA GLY A 25 -28.55 -15.56 25.93
C GLY A 25 -29.56 -16.55 26.50
N TYR A 26 -30.00 -16.29 27.75
CA TYR A 26 -30.89 -17.14 28.53
C TYR A 26 -32.16 -17.57 27.76
N GLU A 27 -32.73 -16.70 26.97
CA GLU A 27 -33.90 -16.97 26.17
C GLU A 27 -33.66 -18.05 25.09
N TYR A 28 -32.50 -18.01 24.44
CA TYR A 28 -32.08 -19.05 23.50
C TYR A 28 -31.87 -20.41 24.22
N GLN A 29 -31.21 -20.38 25.36
CA GLN A 29 -30.95 -21.59 26.15
C GLN A 29 -32.23 -22.29 26.63
N ASN A 30 -33.29 -21.53 26.92
CA ASN A 30 -34.59 -22.08 27.33
C ASN A 30 -35.39 -22.67 26.16
N THR A 31 -35.23 -22.09 24.95
CA THR A 31 -36.01 -22.48 23.77
C THR A 31 -35.34 -23.61 23.00
N VAL A 32 -34.01 -23.62 22.93
CA VAL A 32 -33.24 -24.59 22.17
C VAL A 32 -32.70 -25.66 23.11
N PRO A 33 -33.11 -26.95 22.98
CA PRO A 33 -32.64 -28.02 23.83
C PRO A 33 -31.15 -28.34 23.60
N LYS A 34 -30.50 -28.92 24.63
CA LYS A 34 -29.13 -29.39 24.49
C LYS A 34 -29.11 -30.66 23.61
N VAL A 35 -28.19 -30.67 22.63
CA VAL A 35 -28.02 -31.80 21.72
C VAL A 35 -27.16 -32.87 22.41
N THR A 36 -27.71 -34.08 22.56
CA THR A 36 -27.00 -35.22 23.21
C THR A 36 -26.59 -36.29 22.19
N LYS A 37 -27.34 -36.40 21.10
CA LYS A 37 -27.09 -37.39 20.03
C LYS A 37 -27.19 -36.72 18.69
N ALA A 38 -26.46 -37.23 17.71
CA ALA A 38 -26.49 -36.73 16.34
C ALA A 38 -27.90 -36.80 15.70
N THR A 39 -28.71 -37.74 16.12
CA THR A 39 -30.11 -37.87 15.69
C THR A 39 -31.03 -36.73 16.14
N ASP A 40 -30.60 -35.94 17.14
CA ASP A 40 -31.39 -34.83 17.66
C ASP A 40 -31.19 -33.54 16.87
N ILE A 41 -30.17 -33.47 16.03
CA ILE A 41 -29.79 -32.28 15.25
C ILE A 41 -30.95 -31.77 14.37
N PRO A 42 -31.66 -32.61 13.59
CA PRO A 42 -32.79 -32.11 12.78
C PRO A 42 -33.93 -31.52 13.63
N ALA A 43 -34.22 -32.08 14.80
CA ALA A 43 -35.26 -31.58 15.70
C ALA A 43 -34.86 -30.21 16.29
N VAL A 44 -33.60 -30.04 16.68
CA VAL A 44 -33.07 -28.77 17.17
C VAL A 44 -33.05 -27.72 16.04
N GLY A 45 -32.73 -28.14 14.81
CA GLY A 45 -32.81 -27.28 13.63
C GLY A 45 -34.21 -26.74 13.37
N GLN A 46 -35.26 -27.58 13.56
CA GLN A 46 -36.65 -27.15 13.43
C GLN A 46 -37.04 -26.09 14.49
N VAL A 47 -36.56 -26.22 15.71
CA VAL A 47 -36.80 -25.22 16.79
C VAL A 47 -36.14 -23.90 16.45
N ILE A 48 -34.87 -23.94 15.99
CA ILE A 48 -34.13 -22.71 15.61
C ILE A 48 -34.78 -22.05 14.41
N TYR A 49 -35.15 -22.82 13.38
CA TYR A 49 -35.77 -22.32 12.16
C TYR A 49 -37.20 -21.79 12.39
N GLY A 50 -37.95 -22.38 13.31
CA GLY A 50 -39.34 -22.03 13.60
C GLY A 50 -39.54 -20.62 14.18
N ASP A 51 -38.49 -20.00 14.71
CA ASP A 51 -38.52 -18.66 15.28
C ASP A 51 -37.39 -17.79 14.73
N PRO A 52 -37.70 -16.75 13.93
CA PRO A 52 -36.71 -15.83 13.35
C PRO A 52 -35.79 -15.17 14.38
N ALA A 53 -36.29 -14.89 15.59
CA ALA A 53 -35.50 -14.29 16.66
C ALA A 53 -34.47 -15.27 17.21
N ILE A 54 -34.82 -16.54 17.33
CA ILE A 54 -33.93 -17.63 17.76
C ILE A 54 -32.91 -17.93 16.65
N ALA A 55 -33.33 -17.97 15.38
CA ALA A 55 -32.43 -18.12 14.24
C ALA A 55 -31.37 -17.01 14.18
N ASN A 56 -31.79 -15.75 14.42
CA ASN A 56 -30.85 -14.63 14.48
C ASN A 56 -29.85 -14.77 15.64
N LYS A 57 -30.31 -15.09 16.83
CA LYS A 57 -29.44 -15.33 17.99
C LYS A 57 -28.44 -16.45 17.73
N PHE A 58 -28.86 -17.53 17.03
CA PHE A 58 -27.98 -18.59 16.59
C PHE A 58 -26.89 -18.10 15.67
N ILE A 59 -27.28 -17.36 14.61
CA ILE A 59 -26.32 -16.86 13.62
C ILE A 59 -25.37 -15.84 14.24
N ASN A 60 -25.86 -14.96 15.12
CA ASN A 60 -25.03 -14.00 15.84
C ASN A 60 -24.01 -14.68 16.76
N ALA A 61 -24.44 -15.69 17.51
CA ALA A 61 -23.54 -16.47 18.35
C ALA A 61 -22.51 -17.25 17.52
N LEU A 62 -22.90 -17.72 16.33
CA LEU A 62 -22.05 -18.39 15.36
C LEU A 62 -21.01 -17.41 14.78
N VAL A 63 -21.44 -16.24 14.31
CA VAL A 63 -20.57 -15.21 13.73
C VAL A 63 -19.61 -14.63 14.77
N ASN A 64 -20.11 -14.27 15.95
CA ASN A 64 -19.30 -13.77 17.06
C ASN A 64 -18.23 -14.78 17.50
N ARG A 65 -18.57 -16.07 17.51
CA ARG A 65 -17.62 -17.12 17.84
C ARG A 65 -16.54 -17.27 16.77
N ILE A 66 -16.91 -17.15 15.48
CA ILE A 66 -15.97 -17.16 14.37
C ILE A 66 -15.02 -15.95 14.45
N ALA A 67 -15.50 -14.78 14.81
CA ALA A 67 -14.69 -13.60 15.02
C ALA A 67 -13.74 -13.69 16.21
N MET A 68 -14.10 -14.47 17.25
CA MET A 68 -13.26 -14.69 18.44
C MET A 68 -12.28 -15.86 18.29
N VAL A 69 -12.60 -16.86 17.49
CA VAL A 69 -11.70 -17.97 17.15
C VAL A 69 -11.03 -17.62 15.82
N ARG A 70 -9.75 -17.24 15.89
CA ARG A 70 -8.91 -17.11 14.70
C ARG A 70 -8.81 -18.48 14.06
N VAL A 71 -9.71 -18.79 13.15
CA VAL A 71 -9.70 -20.05 12.40
C VAL A 71 -8.55 -19.94 11.41
N GLN A 72 -7.48 -20.69 11.64
CA GLN A 72 -6.32 -20.78 10.75
C GLN A 72 -6.61 -21.59 9.48
N SER A 73 -7.86 -21.70 9.08
CA SER A 73 -8.30 -22.45 7.91
C SER A 73 -8.53 -21.57 6.68
N ALA A 74 -8.13 -20.29 6.72
CA ALA A 74 -8.13 -19.47 5.52
C ALA A 74 -7.21 -20.13 4.47
N THR A 75 -7.72 -20.36 3.29
CA THR A 75 -6.98 -20.93 2.15
C THR A 75 -5.85 -20.03 1.67
N PHE A 76 -5.89 -18.76 2.05
CA PHE A 76 -4.87 -17.77 1.80
C PHE A 76 -4.63 -16.92 3.05
N ASN A 77 -3.39 -16.80 3.46
CA ASN A 77 -2.93 -15.85 4.48
C ASN A 77 -1.99 -14.85 3.82
N ASN A 78 -2.21 -13.58 4.05
CA ASN A 78 -1.33 -12.54 3.55
C ASN A 78 0.05 -12.61 4.21
N PRO A 79 1.12 -12.99 3.47
CA PRO A 79 2.46 -13.09 4.04
C PRO A 79 3.02 -11.73 4.48
N TYR A 80 2.44 -10.62 4.00
CA TYR A 80 2.89 -9.26 4.26
C TYR A 80 2.20 -8.61 5.47
N SER A 81 1.27 -9.31 6.11
CA SER A 81 0.53 -8.82 7.27
C SER A 81 1.43 -8.35 8.43
N VAL A 82 2.62 -8.93 8.56
CA VAL A 82 3.64 -8.54 9.56
C VAL A 82 4.22 -7.14 9.33
N LEU A 83 4.07 -6.58 8.13
CA LEU A 83 4.53 -5.24 7.77
C LEU A 83 3.52 -4.14 8.10
N LYS A 84 2.34 -4.50 8.57
CA LYS A 84 1.34 -3.53 9.04
C LYS A 84 1.79 -2.87 10.33
N LYS A 85 1.47 -1.58 10.47
CA LYS A 85 1.86 -0.78 11.64
C LYS A 85 0.89 -0.89 12.82
N GLY A 86 -0.23 -1.55 12.65
CA GLY A 86 -1.21 -1.79 13.70
C GLY A 86 -2.55 -1.09 13.47
N TYR A 87 -3.29 -0.88 14.56
CA TYR A 87 -4.65 -0.34 14.54
C TYR A 87 -4.67 1.10 15.05
N ILE A 88 -5.43 1.96 14.37
CA ILE A 88 -5.65 3.36 14.78
C ILE A 88 -7.03 3.44 15.41
N GLU A 89 -7.09 3.67 16.72
CA GLU A 89 -8.36 3.73 17.46
C GLU A 89 -9.16 5.01 17.16
N PHE A 90 -8.47 6.14 16.99
CA PHE A 90 -9.10 7.45 16.81
C PHE A 90 -8.38 8.27 15.74
N GLY A 91 -9.16 8.97 14.94
CA GLY A 91 -8.66 9.84 13.86
C GLY A 91 -8.51 9.13 12.52
N GLU A 92 -8.41 9.93 11.47
CA GLU A 92 -8.27 9.44 10.09
C GLU A 92 -6.93 9.85 9.46
N THR A 93 -6.12 10.63 10.19
CA THR A 93 -4.89 11.22 9.66
C THR A 93 -3.72 10.95 10.59
N ILE A 94 -2.61 10.50 10.01
CA ILE A 94 -1.34 10.29 10.70
C ILE A 94 -0.35 11.30 10.14
N GLU A 95 0.32 12.04 11.01
CA GLU A 95 1.44 12.89 10.64
C GLU A 95 2.75 12.17 10.92
N GLU A 96 3.55 11.96 9.88
CA GLU A 96 4.92 11.48 9.98
C GLU A 96 5.87 12.67 9.89
N ILE A 97 6.69 12.87 10.92
CA ILE A 97 7.64 13.99 11.02
C ILE A 97 9.06 13.44 10.98
N PHE A 98 9.85 13.94 10.04
CA PHE A 98 11.28 13.67 9.96
C PHE A 98 12.07 14.90 10.42
N VAL A 99 12.99 14.69 11.36
CA VAL A 99 13.91 15.73 11.83
C VAL A 99 15.31 15.42 11.34
N GLY A 100 15.85 16.29 10.51
CA GLY A 100 17.18 16.15 9.93
C GLY A 100 18.31 16.27 10.96
N ILE A 101 19.52 15.88 10.54
CA ILE A 101 20.72 15.96 11.37
C ILE A 101 21.07 17.43 11.62
N ALA A 102 21.47 17.74 12.86
CA ALA A 102 21.91 19.07 13.23
C ALA A 102 23.14 19.51 12.39
N LYS A 103 23.13 20.75 11.95
CA LYS A 103 24.24 21.33 11.18
C LYS A 103 25.46 21.53 12.07
N VAL A 104 26.59 21.02 11.61
CA VAL A 104 27.89 21.31 12.24
C VAL A 104 28.33 22.72 11.86
N VAL A 105 28.88 23.43 12.79
CA VAL A 105 29.40 24.79 12.63
C VAL A 105 30.82 24.86 13.15
N GLU A 106 31.64 25.59 12.41
CA GLU A 106 33.00 25.91 12.87
C GLU A 106 32.95 26.67 14.22
N TYR A 107 33.71 26.20 15.16
CA TYR A 107 33.86 26.85 16.47
C TYR A 107 35.21 27.55 16.56
N THR A 108 35.17 28.88 16.75
CA THR A 108 36.25 29.70 17.29
C THR A 108 35.63 30.57 18.36
N PRO A 109 36.42 31.06 19.40
CA PRO A 109 35.84 31.90 20.44
C PRO A 109 35.09 33.10 19.88
N GLU A 110 35.63 33.81 18.90
CA GLU A 110 35.03 35.01 18.29
C GLU A 110 33.74 34.63 17.54
N LYS A 111 33.72 33.53 16.78
CA LYS A 111 32.53 33.05 16.10
C LYS A 111 31.47 32.48 17.04
N GLY A 112 31.90 32.02 18.24
CA GLY A 112 30.99 31.59 19.31
C GLY A 112 30.17 32.76 19.83
N GLU A 113 30.79 33.90 20.11
CA GLU A 113 30.10 35.11 20.56
C GLU A 113 29.12 35.66 19.50
N GLU A 114 29.51 35.70 18.23
CA GLU A 114 28.62 36.13 17.13
C GLU A 114 27.39 35.22 17.01
N ARG A 115 27.47 33.98 17.44
CA ARG A 115 26.37 32.98 17.29
C ARG A 115 25.42 32.92 18.47
N GLU A 116 25.75 33.52 19.62
CA GLU A 116 24.94 33.44 20.84
C GLU A 116 23.47 33.85 20.60
N PHE A 117 23.24 34.82 19.72
CA PHE A 117 21.92 35.31 19.35
C PHE A 117 21.42 34.81 17.94
N LYS A 118 22.21 33.98 17.26
CA LYS A 118 21.86 33.47 15.92
C LYS A 118 20.98 32.23 16.02
N ARG A 119 19.76 32.33 15.50
CA ARG A 119 18.85 31.19 15.45
C ARG A 119 19.30 30.19 14.36
N THR A 120 19.46 28.94 14.75
CA THR A 120 19.66 27.82 13.81
C THR A 120 18.42 26.94 13.86
N LEU A 121 17.60 27.04 12.83
CA LEU A 121 16.37 26.24 12.75
C LEU A 121 16.71 24.80 12.34
N PRO A 122 16.10 23.78 12.97
CA PRO A 122 16.24 22.42 12.54
C PRO A 122 15.59 22.21 11.15
N ASP A 123 16.11 21.25 10.40
CA ASP A 123 15.48 20.81 9.16
C ASP A 123 14.40 19.78 9.51
N VAL A 124 13.14 20.16 9.31
CA VAL A 124 11.98 19.36 9.67
C VAL A 124 11.10 19.22 8.42
N SER A 125 10.78 17.99 8.09
CA SER A 125 9.85 17.65 7.01
C SER A 125 8.69 16.83 7.57
N SER A 126 7.48 17.03 7.10
CA SER A 126 6.31 16.25 7.51
C SER A 126 5.50 15.77 6.31
N VAL A 127 4.87 14.63 6.48
CA VAL A 127 3.95 14.02 5.52
C VAL A 127 2.72 13.52 6.24
N PHE A 128 1.56 13.67 5.63
CA PHE A 128 0.28 13.23 6.18
C PHE A 128 -0.20 11.97 5.46
N HIS A 129 -0.53 10.94 6.23
CA HIS A 129 -1.16 9.71 5.75
C HIS A 129 -2.62 9.73 6.15
N ILE A 130 -3.50 9.63 5.16
CA ILE A 130 -4.94 9.71 5.36
C ILE A 130 -5.59 8.36 5.08
N MET A 131 -6.71 8.09 5.75
CA MET A 131 -7.52 6.92 5.46
C MET A 131 -8.11 7.04 4.05
N ASN A 132 -7.70 6.12 3.18
CA ASN A 132 -8.04 6.12 1.76
C ASN A 132 -8.67 4.82 1.26
N TRP A 133 -8.72 3.78 2.11
CA TRP A 133 -9.27 2.48 1.77
C TRP A 133 -10.52 2.21 2.60
N ARG A 134 -11.65 1.99 1.92
CA ARG A 134 -12.93 1.61 2.56
C ARG A 134 -13.58 0.50 1.75
N THR A 135 -13.60 -0.70 2.28
CA THR A 135 -14.21 -1.86 1.64
C THR A 135 -15.25 -2.51 2.55
N MET A 136 -16.16 -3.22 1.94
CA MET A 136 -17.20 -3.99 2.59
C MET A 136 -17.38 -5.32 1.84
N TYR A 137 -17.39 -6.41 2.59
CA TYR A 137 -17.61 -7.75 2.06
C TYR A 137 -19.01 -8.21 2.49
N PRO A 138 -19.99 -8.22 1.58
CA PRO A 138 -21.32 -8.70 1.89
C PRO A 138 -21.41 -10.21 1.79
N VAL A 139 -22.13 -10.82 2.73
CA VAL A 139 -22.50 -12.24 2.68
C VAL A 139 -23.98 -12.34 3.04
N THR A 140 -24.74 -13.06 2.23
CA THR A 140 -26.15 -13.34 2.47
C THR A 140 -26.33 -14.77 2.87
N ILE A 141 -27.11 -15.00 3.94
CA ILE A 141 -27.53 -16.33 4.39
C ILE A 141 -29.03 -16.39 4.27
N GLN A 142 -29.53 -17.28 3.41
CA GLN A 142 -30.95 -17.51 3.26
C GLN A 142 -31.46 -18.47 4.34
N ASP A 143 -32.69 -18.29 4.76
CA ASP A 143 -33.32 -19.16 5.76
C ASP A 143 -33.38 -20.62 5.28
N GLU A 144 -33.47 -20.82 3.94
CA GLU A 144 -33.44 -22.15 3.35
C GLU A 144 -32.06 -22.82 3.46
N ASP A 145 -30.97 -22.07 3.28
CA ASP A 145 -29.59 -22.58 3.45
C ASP A 145 -29.35 -22.98 4.91
N LEU A 146 -29.85 -22.18 5.85
CA LEU A 146 -29.80 -22.51 7.27
C LEU A 146 -30.56 -23.79 7.57
N LYS A 147 -31.77 -23.95 7.00
CA LYS A 147 -32.56 -25.17 7.14
C LYS A 147 -31.81 -26.38 6.59
N GLN A 148 -31.20 -26.27 5.40
CA GLN A 148 -30.43 -27.36 4.80
C GLN A 148 -29.19 -27.73 5.64
N ALA A 149 -28.55 -26.75 6.27
CA ALA A 149 -27.41 -26.98 7.16
C ALA A 149 -27.74 -27.88 8.34
N PHE A 150 -28.97 -27.80 8.86
CA PHE A 150 -29.45 -28.67 9.95
C PHE A 150 -29.95 -30.04 9.49
N LEU A 151 -30.12 -30.26 8.18
CA LEU A 151 -30.51 -31.57 7.64
C LEU A 151 -29.35 -32.54 7.49
N SER A 152 -28.10 -32.07 7.51
CA SER A 152 -26.89 -32.89 7.41
C SER A 152 -26.06 -32.85 8.70
N LEU A 153 -25.38 -33.93 9.02
CA LEU A 153 -24.50 -34.01 10.21
C LEU A 153 -23.35 -32.98 10.18
N ASP A 154 -22.85 -32.69 8.99
CA ASP A 154 -21.72 -31.77 8.80
C ASP A 154 -22.18 -30.37 8.32
N GLY A 155 -23.48 -30.16 8.10
CA GLY A 155 -23.99 -28.95 7.46
C GLY A 155 -23.75 -27.66 8.22
N VAL A 156 -23.81 -27.68 9.55
CA VAL A 156 -23.50 -26.52 10.38
C VAL A 156 -22.02 -26.18 10.31
N THR A 157 -21.15 -27.19 10.33
CA THR A 157 -19.70 -27.01 10.18
C THR A 157 -19.36 -26.46 8.80
N ASP A 158 -20.01 -26.98 7.75
CA ASP A 158 -19.83 -26.50 6.37
C ASP A 158 -20.31 -25.05 6.19
N LEU A 159 -21.42 -24.68 6.81
CA LEU A 159 -21.92 -23.29 6.78
C LEU A 159 -20.94 -22.33 7.45
N ILE A 160 -20.43 -22.70 8.63
CA ILE A 160 -19.41 -21.91 9.34
C ILE A 160 -18.18 -21.76 8.45
N ALA A 161 -17.67 -22.87 7.91
CA ALA A 161 -16.49 -22.85 7.03
C ALA A 161 -16.69 -21.93 5.82
N LYS A 162 -17.82 -22.01 5.13
CA LYS A 162 -18.10 -21.16 3.99
C LYS A 162 -18.14 -19.68 4.34
N ILE A 163 -18.79 -19.32 5.43
CA ILE A 163 -18.87 -17.90 5.86
C ILE A 163 -17.48 -17.36 6.21
N VAL A 164 -16.69 -18.13 6.96
CA VAL A 164 -15.35 -17.72 7.39
C VAL A 164 -14.40 -17.66 6.21
N ASP A 165 -14.29 -18.75 5.47
CA ASP A 165 -13.32 -18.87 4.37
C ASP A 165 -13.57 -17.84 3.28
N GLN A 166 -14.83 -17.59 2.94
CA GLN A 166 -15.17 -16.66 1.88
C GLN A 166 -14.83 -15.20 2.25
N VAL A 167 -15.16 -14.78 3.46
CA VAL A 167 -14.99 -13.37 3.89
C VAL A 167 -13.53 -13.06 4.24
N TYR A 168 -12.91 -13.92 5.05
CA TYR A 168 -11.54 -13.68 5.49
C TYR A 168 -10.52 -13.90 4.37
N THR A 169 -10.69 -14.94 3.56
CA THR A 169 -9.82 -15.17 2.39
C THR A 169 -9.90 -13.99 1.43
N ALA A 170 -11.09 -13.43 1.21
CA ALA A 170 -11.27 -12.26 0.36
C ALA A 170 -10.53 -11.03 0.93
N ALA A 171 -10.66 -10.78 2.23
CA ALA A 171 -10.00 -9.65 2.88
C ALA A 171 -8.46 -9.79 2.91
N GLU A 172 -7.95 -10.99 3.18
CA GLU A 172 -6.51 -11.29 3.15
C GLU A 172 -5.92 -11.18 1.74
N TYR A 173 -6.64 -11.65 0.73
CA TYR A 173 -6.21 -11.53 -0.66
C TYR A 173 -6.20 -10.07 -1.13
N ASP A 174 -7.22 -9.30 -0.79
CA ASP A 174 -7.27 -7.88 -1.13
C ASP A 174 -6.16 -7.09 -0.41
N GLU A 175 -5.81 -7.47 0.81
CA GLU A 175 -4.68 -6.89 1.53
C GLU A 175 -3.33 -7.27 0.88
N PHE A 176 -3.17 -8.50 0.41
CA PHE A 176 -2.01 -8.89 -0.39
C PHE A 176 -1.89 -8.04 -1.66
N LEU A 177 -3.00 -7.88 -2.41
CA LEU A 177 -3.02 -7.01 -3.60
C LEU A 177 -2.66 -5.57 -3.27
N LEU A 178 -3.04 -5.08 -2.10
CA LEU A 178 -2.70 -3.75 -1.63
C LEU A 178 -1.19 -3.54 -1.49
N PHE A 179 -0.48 -4.45 -0.84
CA PHE A 179 0.98 -4.38 -0.72
C PHE A 179 1.66 -4.47 -2.08
N LYS A 180 1.18 -5.37 -2.94
CA LYS A 180 1.66 -5.48 -4.32
C LYS A 180 1.41 -4.19 -5.11
N TYR A 181 0.24 -3.57 -4.96
CA TYR A 181 -0.10 -2.28 -5.54
C TYR A 181 0.87 -1.17 -5.13
N LEU A 182 1.16 -1.04 -3.83
CA LEU A 182 2.10 -0.04 -3.33
C LEU A 182 3.49 -0.21 -3.95
N LEU A 183 4.00 -1.44 -4.05
CA LEU A 183 5.28 -1.73 -4.69
C LEU A 183 5.26 -1.36 -6.18
N ILE A 184 4.25 -1.81 -6.92
CA ILE A 184 4.13 -1.54 -8.36
C ILE A 184 4.09 -0.04 -8.62
N LYS A 185 3.22 0.70 -7.91
CA LYS A 185 3.09 2.15 -8.09
C LYS A 185 4.37 2.90 -7.70
N ALA A 186 4.99 2.53 -6.59
CA ALA A 186 6.23 3.18 -6.16
C ALA A 186 7.38 2.96 -7.15
N ILE A 187 7.52 1.76 -7.71
CA ILE A 187 8.54 1.47 -8.70
C ILE A 187 8.26 2.21 -10.01
N SER A 188 7.04 2.07 -10.55
CA SER A 188 6.67 2.64 -11.84
C SER A 188 6.71 4.17 -11.85
N HIS A 189 6.44 4.80 -10.70
CA HIS A 189 6.49 6.25 -10.53
C HIS A 189 7.86 6.76 -10.04
N GLY A 190 8.88 5.89 -10.01
CA GLY A 190 10.24 6.28 -9.67
C GLY A 190 10.44 6.72 -8.21
N LYS A 191 9.62 6.20 -7.28
CA LYS A 191 9.70 6.51 -5.85
C LYS A 191 10.80 5.72 -5.12
N MET A 192 11.39 4.75 -5.80
CA MET A 192 12.48 3.93 -5.28
C MET A 192 13.75 4.14 -6.09
N LYS A 193 14.91 4.08 -5.43
CA LYS A 193 16.21 4.24 -6.11
C LYS A 193 16.51 3.00 -6.95
N PRO A 194 16.65 3.12 -8.29
CA PRO A 194 17.04 2.00 -9.12
C PRO A 194 18.54 1.72 -9.03
N LEU A 195 18.89 0.45 -8.89
CA LEU A 195 20.26 -0.06 -8.94
C LEU A 195 20.36 -1.22 -9.93
N SER A 196 21.37 -1.17 -10.81
CA SER A 196 21.62 -2.23 -11.77
C SER A 196 22.20 -3.47 -11.11
N VAL A 197 21.70 -4.63 -11.50
CA VAL A 197 22.31 -5.95 -11.21
C VAL A 197 22.98 -6.56 -12.44
N GLY A 198 23.33 -5.73 -13.42
CA GLY A 198 23.83 -6.18 -14.72
C GLY A 198 22.70 -6.66 -15.63
N ASP A 199 22.98 -7.63 -16.48
CA ASP A 199 21.98 -8.22 -17.39
C ASP A 199 20.97 -9.14 -16.69
N GLY A 200 21.17 -9.38 -15.38
CA GLY A 200 20.30 -10.21 -14.55
C GLY A 200 20.35 -11.71 -14.86
N THR A 201 21.27 -12.15 -15.74
CA THR A 201 21.44 -13.57 -16.08
C THR A 201 22.31 -14.31 -15.09
N ASN A 202 23.17 -13.59 -14.34
CA ASN A 202 24.06 -14.17 -13.35
C ASN A 202 23.56 -13.90 -11.91
N PRO A 203 22.98 -14.89 -11.22
CA PRO A 203 22.50 -14.75 -9.84
C PRO A 203 23.57 -14.27 -8.85
N LYS A 204 24.86 -14.58 -9.10
CA LYS A 204 25.97 -14.15 -8.23
C LYS A 204 26.20 -12.64 -8.25
N ASP A 205 25.97 -11.98 -9.37
CA ASP A 205 26.13 -10.53 -9.48
C ASP A 205 24.95 -9.82 -8.82
N SER A 206 23.75 -10.37 -8.93
CA SER A 206 22.58 -9.93 -8.16
C SER A 206 22.83 -10.05 -6.65
N ALA A 207 23.40 -11.18 -6.19
CA ALA A 207 23.74 -11.38 -4.78
C ALA A 207 24.74 -10.35 -4.25
N LYS A 208 25.78 -10.05 -5.03
CA LYS A 208 26.77 -9.01 -4.69
C LYS A 208 26.09 -7.63 -4.56
N ALA A 209 25.22 -7.30 -5.52
CA ALA A 209 24.48 -6.04 -5.52
C ALA A 209 23.56 -5.94 -4.30
N PHE A 210 22.79 -6.99 -3.98
CA PHE A 210 21.90 -7.02 -2.82
C PHE A 210 22.67 -6.86 -1.51
N ARG A 211 23.73 -7.64 -1.32
CA ARG A 211 24.57 -7.58 -0.12
C ARG A 211 25.29 -6.25 0.02
N GLY A 212 25.86 -5.75 -1.08
CA GLY A 212 26.54 -4.46 -1.11
C GLY A 212 25.60 -3.32 -0.72
N THR A 213 24.42 -3.27 -1.32
CA THR A 213 23.40 -2.27 -1.02
C THR A 213 22.88 -2.40 0.41
N SER A 214 22.59 -3.63 0.86
CA SER A 214 22.17 -3.89 2.23
C SER A 214 23.19 -3.39 3.26
N ASN A 215 24.49 -3.53 2.98
CA ASN A 215 25.54 -2.96 3.82
C ASN A 215 25.58 -1.42 3.75
N LEU A 216 25.41 -0.85 2.56
CA LEU A 216 25.42 0.60 2.38
C LEU A 216 24.25 1.30 3.07
N LEU A 217 23.07 0.65 3.14
CA LEU A 217 21.89 1.20 3.83
C LEU A 217 22.09 1.35 5.34
N THR A 218 23.04 0.66 5.95
CA THR A 218 23.34 0.82 7.38
C THR A 218 24.06 2.13 7.70
N PHE A 219 24.60 2.81 6.70
CA PHE A 219 25.24 4.11 6.86
C PHE A 219 24.28 5.25 6.54
N MET A 220 24.53 6.40 7.16
CA MET A 220 23.79 7.62 6.90
C MET A 220 23.98 8.11 5.46
N LYS A 221 22.92 8.06 4.64
CA LYS A 221 22.90 8.54 3.25
C LYS A 221 21.55 9.13 2.90
N ASP A 222 21.55 10.03 1.93
CA ASP A 222 20.39 10.74 1.40
C ASP A 222 19.89 10.16 0.05
N SER A 223 20.67 9.27 -0.56
CA SER A 223 20.46 8.85 -1.94
C SER A 223 19.50 7.68 -2.13
N TYR A 224 18.96 7.11 -1.06
CA TYR A 224 18.14 5.89 -1.10
C TYR A 224 16.68 6.09 -0.69
N ASN A 225 16.28 7.32 -0.38
CA ASN A 225 14.89 7.67 -0.08
C ASN A 225 14.39 8.75 -1.04
N GLU A 226 13.06 8.90 -1.12
CA GLU A 226 12.42 9.82 -2.06
C GLU A 226 12.70 11.29 -1.74
N GLN A 227 12.71 11.64 -0.46
CA GLN A 227 12.88 13.04 0.00
C GLN A 227 14.33 13.50 0.04
N GLY A 228 15.31 12.62 -0.20
CA GLY A 228 16.72 12.97 -0.10
C GLY A 228 17.14 13.34 1.32
N VAL A 229 16.52 12.76 2.33
CA VAL A 229 16.90 13.00 3.73
C VAL A 229 18.00 12.04 4.15
N VAL A 230 18.90 12.52 5.01
CA VAL A 230 20.02 11.72 5.52
C VAL A 230 19.50 10.76 6.58
N THR A 231 19.42 9.48 6.24
CA THR A 231 18.93 8.42 7.12
C THR A 231 19.71 7.12 6.92
N SER A 232 19.52 6.16 7.83
CA SER A 232 20.09 4.82 7.74
C SER A 232 19.04 3.76 8.06
N THR A 233 19.21 2.57 7.48
CA THR A 233 18.35 1.41 7.75
C THR A 233 19.19 0.29 8.34
N PRO A 234 19.08 -0.02 9.64
CA PRO A 234 19.79 -1.12 10.26
C PRO A 234 19.32 -2.46 9.69
N LYS A 235 20.18 -3.49 9.77
CA LYS A 235 19.92 -4.81 9.18
C LYS A 235 18.61 -5.46 9.62
N ASN A 236 18.26 -5.29 10.88
CA ASN A 236 17.04 -5.86 11.45
C ASN A 236 15.74 -5.21 10.93
N ARG A 237 15.81 -4.04 10.29
CA ARG A 237 14.68 -3.36 9.68
C ARG A 237 14.64 -3.52 8.15
N GLN A 238 15.69 -4.08 7.56
CA GLN A 238 15.73 -4.31 6.12
C GLN A 238 14.82 -5.47 5.73
N VAL A 239 14.03 -5.26 4.67
CA VAL A 239 13.09 -6.22 4.11
C VAL A 239 13.36 -6.33 2.61
N ILE A 240 13.46 -7.54 2.09
CA ILE A 240 13.64 -7.78 0.66
C ILE A 240 12.42 -8.49 0.08
N PHE A 241 11.87 -7.94 -1.01
CA PHE A 241 10.86 -8.58 -1.84
C PHE A 241 11.54 -9.12 -3.08
N MET A 242 11.33 -10.38 -3.40
CA MET A 242 11.96 -11.05 -4.53
C MET A 242 10.90 -11.78 -5.36
N ASP A 243 11.03 -11.71 -6.68
CA ASP A 243 10.22 -12.50 -7.59
C ASP A 243 10.39 -14.00 -7.30
N ALA A 244 9.28 -14.76 -7.24
CA ALA A 244 9.31 -16.16 -6.82
C ALA A 244 10.11 -17.05 -7.78
N LYS A 245 10.11 -16.75 -9.09
CA LYS A 245 10.89 -17.51 -10.08
C LYS A 245 12.37 -17.17 -9.96
N PHE A 246 12.67 -15.87 -9.87
CA PHE A 246 14.04 -15.41 -9.69
C PHE A 246 14.64 -15.94 -8.39
N ASN A 247 13.85 -16.00 -7.30
CA ASN A 247 14.31 -16.58 -6.03
C ASN A 247 14.68 -18.05 -6.17
N ALA A 248 13.95 -18.84 -6.96
CA ALA A 248 14.29 -20.25 -7.17
C ALA A 248 15.63 -20.42 -7.90
N GLU A 249 15.90 -19.59 -8.90
CA GLU A 249 17.20 -19.56 -9.59
C GLU A 249 18.34 -19.09 -8.64
N PHE A 250 18.03 -18.06 -7.85
CA PHE A 250 18.97 -17.51 -6.87
C PHE A 250 19.35 -18.52 -5.77
N ASP A 251 18.38 -19.28 -5.24
CA ASP A 251 18.60 -20.28 -4.21
C ASP A 251 19.51 -21.43 -4.69
N VAL A 252 19.35 -21.89 -5.92
CA VAL A 252 20.12 -22.99 -6.47
C VAL A 252 21.58 -22.58 -6.71
N ASP A 253 21.81 -21.39 -7.29
CA ASP A 253 23.12 -21.00 -7.79
C ASP A 253 23.99 -20.24 -6.77
N VAL A 254 23.36 -19.52 -5.85
CA VAL A 254 24.05 -18.60 -4.95
C VAL A 254 24.09 -19.09 -3.51
N LEU A 255 22.95 -19.57 -2.98
CA LEU A 255 22.87 -19.97 -1.58
C LEU A 255 23.64 -21.25 -1.27
N ALA A 256 23.79 -22.13 -2.26
CA ALA A 256 24.58 -23.34 -2.09
C ALA A 256 26.09 -23.07 -1.88
N SER A 257 26.60 -21.94 -2.38
CA SER A 257 28.05 -21.70 -2.42
C SER A 257 28.58 -20.53 -1.57
N ALA A 258 27.76 -19.54 -1.20
CA ALA A 258 28.26 -18.26 -0.67
C ALA A 258 27.76 -17.84 0.72
N PHE A 259 26.74 -18.49 1.29
CA PHE A 259 26.01 -17.96 2.44
C PHE A 259 26.04 -18.82 3.70
N ASN A 260 27.09 -19.56 3.97
CA ASN A 260 27.13 -20.48 5.11
C ASN A 260 27.02 -19.83 6.51
N MET A 261 27.14 -18.52 6.67
CA MET A 261 27.10 -17.89 8.00
C MET A 261 26.03 -16.81 8.20
N ASP A 262 25.66 -16.07 7.16
CA ASP A 262 24.68 -14.96 7.29
C ASP A 262 23.29 -15.31 6.72
N LYS A 263 23.06 -16.57 6.39
CA LYS A 263 21.82 -17.04 5.75
C LYS A 263 20.59 -16.83 6.62
N ALA A 264 20.72 -17.01 7.92
CA ALA A 264 19.62 -16.90 8.88
C ALA A 264 19.11 -15.45 9.01
N ASP A 265 20.01 -14.46 9.04
CA ASP A 265 19.65 -13.05 9.20
C ASP A 265 19.04 -12.46 7.93
N PHE A 266 19.57 -12.83 6.75
CA PHE A 266 19.06 -12.32 5.48
C PHE A 266 17.74 -13.02 5.06
N MET A 267 17.63 -14.32 5.29
CA MET A 267 16.45 -15.12 4.95
C MET A 267 15.25 -14.86 5.87
N GLY A 268 15.46 -14.37 7.09
CA GLY A 268 14.39 -14.10 8.03
C GLY A 268 13.46 -12.96 7.63
N ARG A 269 13.85 -12.14 6.65
CA ARG A 269 13.10 -10.98 6.16
C ARG A 269 12.92 -10.96 4.64
N LEU A 270 13.01 -12.13 4.01
CA LEU A 270 12.71 -12.33 2.61
C LEU A 270 11.21 -12.58 2.44
N PHE A 271 10.58 -11.75 1.62
CA PHE A 271 9.20 -11.93 1.17
C PHE A 271 9.20 -12.27 -0.32
N LEU A 272 8.48 -13.31 -0.68
CA LEU A 272 8.28 -13.67 -2.08
C LEU A 272 7.08 -12.90 -2.63
N ILE A 273 7.24 -12.37 -3.83
CA ILE A 273 6.16 -11.86 -4.65
C ILE A 273 5.94 -12.83 -5.81
N ASP A 274 4.68 -13.08 -6.15
CA ASP A 274 4.33 -14.01 -7.23
C ASP A 274 4.92 -13.60 -8.57
N ASP A 275 4.77 -12.32 -8.92
CA ASP A 275 5.28 -11.69 -10.13
C ASP A 275 5.11 -10.17 -10.03
N PHE A 276 6.10 -9.40 -10.46
CA PHE A 276 6.01 -7.94 -10.55
C PHE A 276 5.23 -7.47 -11.79
N THR A 277 5.06 -8.31 -12.81
CA THR A 277 4.48 -7.93 -14.11
C THR A 277 2.99 -8.18 -14.23
N THR A 278 2.37 -8.81 -13.25
CA THR A 278 0.94 -9.12 -13.24
C THR A 278 0.23 -8.44 -12.06
N PHE A 279 -1.00 -8.01 -12.28
CA PHE A 279 -1.85 -7.46 -11.25
C PHE A 279 -3.33 -7.75 -11.54
N ASP A 280 -4.10 -8.14 -10.52
CA ASP A 280 -5.53 -8.41 -10.66
C ASP A 280 -6.35 -7.11 -10.59
N ASN A 281 -6.30 -6.33 -11.68
CA ASN A 281 -7.08 -5.10 -11.80
C ASN A 281 -8.58 -5.33 -11.69
N LYS A 282 -9.07 -6.50 -12.14
CA LYS A 282 -10.50 -6.81 -12.11
C LYS A 282 -11.01 -6.92 -10.68
N ARG A 283 -10.29 -7.61 -9.81
CA ARG A 283 -10.60 -7.69 -8.38
C ARG A 283 -10.43 -6.34 -7.70
N PHE A 284 -9.42 -5.59 -8.07
CA PHE A 284 -9.07 -4.30 -7.46
C PHE A 284 -9.98 -3.15 -7.89
N GLU A 285 -10.77 -3.31 -8.96
CA GLU A 285 -11.63 -2.25 -9.52
C GLU A 285 -12.67 -1.73 -8.52
N GLU A 286 -13.33 -2.63 -7.78
CA GLU A 286 -14.34 -2.24 -6.79
C GLU A 286 -13.71 -1.50 -5.60
N ILE A 287 -12.51 -1.88 -5.21
CA ILE A 287 -11.74 -1.21 -4.17
C ILE A 287 -11.37 0.19 -4.61
N ARG A 288 -10.89 0.35 -5.84
CA ARG A 288 -10.52 1.62 -6.45
C ARG A 288 -11.68 2.60 -6.51
N LYS A 289 -12.88 2.16 -6.90
CA LYS A 289 -14.08 3.01 -6.97
C LYS A 289 -14.44 3.65 -5.64
N ASN A 290 -14.16 2.99 -4.53
CA ASN A 290 -14.50 3.42 -3.18
C ASN A 290 -13.34 4.05 -2.41
N SER A 291 -12.17 4.19 -3.04
CA SER A 291 -10.94 4.63 -2.40
C SER A 291 -10.41 5.92 -3.04
N LYS A 292 -9.92 6.86 -2.23
CA LYS A 292 -9.30 8.10 -2.73
C LYS A 292 -7.82 7.87 -3.03
N GLY A 293 -7.36 8.29 -4.22
CA GLY A 293 -5.94 8.24 -4.59
C GLY A 293 -5.41 6.84 -4.89
N ILE A 294 -6.28 5.85 -5.00
CA ILE A 294 -5.94 4.51 -5.49
C ILE A 294 -6.34 4.44 -6.96
N GLU A 295 -5.33 4.34 -7.83
CA GLU A 295 -5.48 4.34 -9.28
C GLU A 295 -5.34 2.94 -9.87
N GLU A 296 -5.77 2.78 -11.13
CA GLU A 296 -5.57 1.54 -11.87
C GLU A 296 -4.08 1.28 -12.11
N VAL A 297 -3.68 0.02 -12.05
CA VAL A 297 -2.35 -0.39 -12.50
C VAL A 297 -2.40 -0.59 -14.00
N THR A 298 -1.70 0.27 -14.73
CA THR A 298 -1.71 0.26 -16.19
C THR A 298 -0.80 -0.81 -16.78
N PRO A 299 -1.09 -1.32 -17.99
CA PRO A 299 -0.17 -2.25 -18.68
C PRO A 299 1.22 -1.69 -18.90
N GLN A 300 1.34 -0.35 -19.06
CA GLN A 300 2.64 0.32 -19.21
C GLN A 300 3.46 0.27 -17.92
N GLU A 301 2.83 0.49 -16.77
CA GLU A 301 3.48 0.33 -15.46
C GLU A 301 3.98 -1.11 -15.26
N LEU A 302 3.14 -2.10 -15.58
CA LEU A 302 3.54 -3.52 -15.49
C LEU A 302 4.69 -3.87 -16.43
N ALA A 303 4.71 -3.30 -17.64
CA ALA A 303 5.80 -3.50 -18.59
C ALA A 303 7.15 -2.95 -18.07
N LEU A 304 7.14 -1.84 -17.33
CA LEU A 304 8.35 -1.30 -16.69
C LEU A 304 8.93 -2.27 -15.65
N LEU A 305 8.06 -3.01 -14.95
CA LEU A 305 8.49 -3.92 -13.90
C LEU A 305 9.04 -5.25 -14.41
N ALA A 306 8.98 -5.53 -15.72
CA ALA A 306 9.54 -6.76 -16.32
C ALA A 306 11.06 -6.94 -16.07
N ASN A 307 11.75 -5.84 -15.82
CA ASN A 307 13.18 -5.82 -15.53
C ASN A 307 13.51 -5.81 -14.03
N VAL A 308 12.52 -5.86 -13.14
CA VAL A 308 12.69 -5.83 -11.70
C VAL A 308 12.94 -7.25 -11.19
N ASN A 309 14.06 -7.46 -10.47
CA ASN A 309 14.38 -8.73 -9.84
C ASN A 309 13.98 -8.77 -8.36
N ALA A 310 14.24 -7.67 -7.65
CA ALA A 310 13.98 -7.57 -6.22
C ALA A 310 13.85 -6.11 -5.79
N VAL A 311 13.27 -5.92 -4.61
CA VAL A 311 13.15 -4.62 -3.94
C VAL A 311 13.67 -4.77 -2.52
N LEU A 312 14.59 -3.90 -2.10
CA LEU A 312 15.13 -3.83 -0.75
C LEU A 312 14.69 -2.52 -0.11
N LEU A 313 14.01 -2.60 1.00
CA LEU A 313 13.46 -1.43 1.67
C LEU A 313 13.52 -1.54 3.20
N ASP A 314 13.33 -0.41 3.85
CA ASP A 314 13.10 -0.33 5.29
C ASP A 314 11.66 -0.80 5.59
N GLU A 315 11.44 -1.59 6.64
CA GLU A 315 10.09 -1.99 7.05
C GLU A 315 9.19 -0.79 7.38
N GLU A 316 9.80 0.35 7.78
CA GLU A 316 9.10 1.61 8.00
C GLU A 316 8.59 2.27 6.70
N TRP A 317 8.99 1.74 5.54
CA TRP A 317 8.49 2.25 4.28
C TRP A 317 6.99 2.03 4.10
N PHE A 318 6.45 0.89 4.58
CA PHE A 318 5.02 0.63 4.53
C PHE A 318 4.29 1.36 5.66
N GLN A 319 3.42 2.28 5.31
CA GLN A 319 2.53 2.99 6.21
C GLN A 319 1.10 2.48 6.03
N VAL A 320 0.88 1.23 6.46
CA VAL A 320 -0.40 0.53 6.35
C VAL A 320 -0.98 0.28 7.75
N TYR A 321 -2.14 0.88 8.00
CA TYR A 321 -2.82 0.82 9.29
C TYR A 321 -4.25 0.34 9.12
N ASP A 322 -4.75 -0.43 10.07
CA ASP A 322 -6.16 -0.78 10.18
C ASP A 322 -6.90 0.32 10.97
N ASN A 323 -7.98 0.87 10.40
CA ASN A 323 -8.80 1.91 11.04
C ASN A 323 -10.10 1.32 11.59
N ASN A 324 -10.69 0.34 10.90
CA ASN A 324 -11.92 -0.30 11.34
C ASN A 324 -12.05 -1.69 10.73
N ASN A 325 -12.36 -2.66 11.61
CA ASN A 325 -12.68 -4.03 11.21
C ASN A 325 -13.95 -4.44 11.98
N ARG A 326 -15.11 -4.40 11.31
CA ARG A 326 -16.37 -4.61 11.99
C ARG A 326 -17.34 -5.45 11.16
N PHE A 327 -18.02 -6.39 11.83
CA PHE A 327 -19.20 -7.06 11.31
C PHE A 327 -20.48 -6.30 11.68
N THR A 328 -21.38 -6.19 10.71
CA THR A 328 -22.75 -5.68 10.90
C THR A 328 -23.72 -6.61 10.20
N GLU A 329 -24.98 -6.60 10.64
CA GLU A 329 -26.01 -7.49 10.13
C GLU A 329 -27.36 -6.81 9.95
N LYS A 330 -28.18 -7.35 9.04
CA LYS A 330 -29.57 -6.91 8.84
C LYS A 330 -30.42 -8.06 8.31
N TYR A 331 -31.56 -8.31 8.96
CA TYR A 331 -32.60 -9.20 8.42
C TYR A 331 -33.47 -8.48 7.39
N VAL A 332 -33.72 -9.13 6.25
CA VAL A 332 -34.61 -8.66 5.20
C VAL A 332 -35.86 -9.53 5.21
N ALA A 333 -36.93 -9.04 5.84
CA ALA A 333 -38.17 -9.80 6.08
C ALA A 333 -38.88 -10.18 4.76
N SER A 334 -38.84 -9.33 3.75
CA SER A 334 -39.48 -9.57 2.46
C SER A 334 -38.87 -10.74 1.67
N GLY A 335 -37.58 -11.02 1.89
CA GLY A 335 -36.84 -12.07 1.20
C GLY A 335 -36.47 -13.25 2.09
N MET A 336 -36.81 -13.20 3.38
CA MET A 336 -36.46 -14.22 4.39
C MET A 336 -34.97 -14.60 4.36
N TYR A 337 -34.08 -13.58 4.46
CA TYR A 337 -32.64 -13.78 4.50
C TYR A 337 -31.94 -12.76 5.41
N TRP A 338 -30.76 -13.13 5.85
CA TRP A 338 -29.83 -12.28 6.62
C TRP A 338 -28.72 -11.79 5.74
N ASN A 339 -28.46 -10.49 5.76
CA ASN A 339 -27.27 -9.89 5.19
C ASN A 339 -26.25 -9.60 6.30
N TYR A 340 -25.06 -10.09 6.13
CA TYR A 340 -23.89 -9.84 6.95
C TYR A 340 -22.89 -9.03 6.16
N PHE A 341 -22.28 -8.02 6.80
CA PHE A 341 -21.33 -7.13 6.16
C PHE A 341 -20.07 -7.09 7.00
N TYR A 342 -18.93 -7.43 6.42
CA TYR A 342 -17.64 -7.23 7.02
C TYR A 342 -17.01 -5.97 6.44
N HIS A 343 -16.83 -4.95 7.28
CA HIS A 343 -16.24 -3.68 6.91
C HIS A 343 -14.76 -3.68 7.26
N THR A 344 -13.91 -3.29 6.31
CA THR A 344 -12.48 -3.08 6.54
C THR A 344 -12.09 -1.71 6.01
N TRP A 345 -11.61 -0.86 6.92
CA TRP A 345 -11.11 0.46 6.56
C TRP A 345 -9.64 0.53 6.92
N LYS A 346 -8.84 1.11 6.02
CA LYS A 346 -7.38 1.15 6.17
C LYS A 346 -6.83 2.50 5.72
N THR A 347 -5.74 2.89 6.35
CA THR A 347 -4.83 3.91 5.85
C THR A 347 -3.74 3.21 5.07
N VAL A 348 -3.60 3.54 3.79
CA VAL A 348 -2.69 2.90 2.86
C VAL A 348 -1.77 3.94 2.27
N SER A 349 -0.50 3.87 2.64
CA SER A 349 0.51 4.82 2.20
C SER A 349 1.92 4.22 2.34
N TYR A 350 2.92 4.99 1.98
CA TYR A 350 4.32 4.68 2.21
C TYR A 350 5.06 5.91 2.78
N SER A 351 6.16 5.67 3.48
CA SER A 351 7.02 6.75 3.99
C SER A 351 8.02 7.19 2.93
N PRO A 352 8.03 8.48 2.53
CA PRO A 352 9.01 9.00 1.59
C PRO A 352 10.38 9.24 2.24
N PHE A 353 10.47 9.13 3.56
CA PHE A 353 11.71 9.29 4.34
C PHE A 353 12.46 7.96 4.49
N ALA A 354 11.77 6.83 4.36
CA ALA A 354 12.35 5.50 4.48
C ALA A 354 13.13 5.11 3.22
N ASN A 355 14.24 4.42 3.41
CA ASN A 355 15.07 3.96 2.30
C ASN A 355 14.36 2.85 1.51
N ALA A 356 14.37 2.97 0.19
CA ALA A 356 13.80 2.00 -0.73
C ALA A 356 14.60 1.93 -2.02
N VAL A 357 15.03 0.72 -2.39
CA VAL A 357 15.89 0.45 -3.55
C VAL A 357 15.26 -0.64 -4.38
N VAL A 358 15.19 -0.43 -5.69
CA VAL A 358 14.73 -1.42 -6.65
C VAL A 358 15.90 -1.94 -7.47
N PHE A 359 16.06 -3.26 -7.54
CA PHE A 359 17.11 -3.92 -8.32
C PHE A 359 16.59 -4.33 -9.69
N VAL A 360 17.32 -3.93 -10.71
CA VAL A 360 16.89 -4.03 -12.09
C VAL A 360 17.94 -4.61 -13.00
N LYS A 361 17.47 -5.39 -13.96
CA LYS A 361 18.26 -5.84 -15.09
C LYS A 361 18.50 -4.65 -15.96
N ASP A 362 19.73 -4.23 -16.13
CA ASP A 362 20.12 -3.12 -16.97
C ASP A 362 19.39 -1.79 -16.72
N THR A 363 20.05 -0.83 -16.10
CA THR A 363 19.48 0.49 -15.73
C THR A 363 18.93 1.29 -16.91
N ALA A 364 19.36 0.99 -18.14
CA ALA A 364 18.88 1.68 -19.35
C ALA A 364 17.37 1.42 -19.60
N ASN A 365 16.84 0.35 -19.04
CA ASN A 365 15.45 -0.08 -19.27
C ASN A 365 14.48 0.16 -18.11
N ILE A 366 14.94 0.61 -16.95
CA ILE A 366 14.04 1.39 -16.14
C ILE A 366 13.99 2.75 -16.79
N ALA A 367 13.17 2.84 -17.75
CA ALA A 367 12.70 4.13 -18.15
C ALA A 367 12.04 4.77 -16.91
N LEU A 368 12.83 5.51 -16.14
CA LEU A 368 12.31 6.75 -15.62
C LEU A 368 11.51 7.32 -16.77
N PRO A 369 10.28 7.75 -16.54
CA PRO A 369 9.33 8.03 -17.60
C PRO A 369 9.99 8.83 -18.70
N ALA A 370 9.80 8.41 -19.94
CA ALA A 370 10.37 9.04 -21.11
C ALA A 370 9.87 10.49 -21.27
N ALA A 371 8.80 10.86 -20.59
CA ALA A 371 8.25 12.20 -20.54
C ALA A 371 7.61 12.51 -19.19
N LEU A 372 8.09 13.54 -18.53
CA LEU A 372 7.39 14.22 -17.46
C LEU A 372 6.46 15.25 -18.13
N THR A 373 5.20 15.26 -17.73
CA THR A 373 4.24 16.28 -18.16
C THR A 373 3.79 17.10 -16.97
N ALA A 374 3.67 18.41 -17.15
CA ALA A 374 3.08 19.27 -16.14
C ALA A 374 1.74 19.83 -16.67
N LYS A 375 0.70 19.71 -15.87
CA LYS A 375 -0.64 20.23 -16.18
C LYS A 375 -0.96 21.39 -15.26
N ILE A 376 -1.59 22.42 -15.78
CA ILE A 376 -2.10 23.52 -14.96
C ILE A 376 -3.40 23.06 -14.30
N MET A 377 -3.38 22.93 -12.97
CA MET A 377 -4.52 22.48 -12.18
C MET A 377 -5.42 23.62 -11.74
N SER A 378 -4.83 24.75 -11.40
CA SER A 378 -5.57 25.92 -11.00
C SER A 378 -4.88 27.20 -11.48
N LYS A 379 -5.69 28.21 -11.66
CA LYS A 379 -5.28 29.55 -12.02
C LYS A 379 -5.95 30.55 -11.09
N ASP A 380 -5.17 31.36 -10.45
CA ASP A 380 -5.62 32.51 -9.67
C ASP A 380 -5.00 33.77 -10.25
N THR A 381 -5.84 34.75 -10.58
CA THR A 381 -5.40 35.96 -11.28
C THR A 381 -5.76 37.18 -10.45
N SER A 382 -4.75 37.97 -10.10
CA SER A 382 -4.87 39.32 -9.55
C SER A 382 -4.43 40.37 -10.54
N GLU A 383 -4.60 41.64 -10.22
CA GLU A 383 -4.13 42.72 -11.06
C GLU A 383 -2.60 42.75 -11.22
N GLU A 384 -1.87 42.23 -10.22
CA GLU A 384 -0.41 42.27 -10.19
C GLU A 384 0.25 41.02 -10.75
N ALA A 385 -0.35 39.86 -10.56
CA ALA A 385 0.23 38.58 -10.97
C ALA A 385 -0.82 37.49 -11.19
N THR A 386 -0.45 36.49 -11.97
CA THR A 386 -1.18 35.25 -12.14
C THR A 386 -0.41 34.13 -11.46
N VAL A 387 -1.08 33.37 -10.59
CA VAL A 387 -0.54 32.17 -9.94
C VAL A 387 -1.11 30.94 -10.63
N LEU A 388 -0.25 30.11 -11.17
CA LEU A 388 -0.61 28.81 -11.73
C LEU A 388 -0.10 27.71 -10.82
N THR A 389 -0.96 26.75 -10.49
CA THR A 389 -0.53 25.54 -9.80
C THR A 389 -0.33 24.44 -10.85
N LEU A 390 0.88 23.90 -10.88
CA LEU A 390 1.28 22.83 -11.79
C LEU A 390 1.17 21.48 -11.08
N ASP A 391 0.50 20.53 -11.72
CA ASP A 391 0.55 19.11 -11.34
C ASP A 391 1.45 18.38 -12.32
N ALA A 392 2.42 17.66 -11.77
CA ALA A 392 3.33 16.86 -12.58
C ALA A 392 2.80 15.44 -12.69
N SER A 393 2.79 14.93 -13.91
CA SER A 393 2.40 13.55 -14.17
C SER A 393 3.44 12.83 -15.01
N VAL A 394 3.51 11.52 -14.79
CA VAL A 394 4.38 10.61 -15.49
C VAL A 394 3.52 9.59 -16.23
N ASN A 395 3.66 9.53 -17.56
CA ASN A 395 2.84 8.65 -18.40
C ASN A 395 1.33 8.81 -18.14
N GLY A 396 0.88 10.01 -17.79
CA GLY A 396 -0.52 10.33 -17.52
C GLY A 396 -0.98 10.06 -16.08
N ALA A 397 -0.15 9.48 -15.23
CA ALA A 397 -0.45 9.32 -13.80
C ALA A 397 0.13 10.49 -13.00
N SER A 398 -0.71 11.18 -12.23
CA SER A 398 -0.26 12.27 -11.34
C SER A 398 0.79 11.78 -10.36
N LEU A 399 1.87 12.53 -10.25
CA LEU A 399 2.86 12.30 -9.21
C LEU A 399 2.28 12.78 -7.87
N GLN A 400 2.63 12.09 -6.80
CA GLN A 400 2.33 12.58 -5.44
C GLN A 400 2.88 14.02 -5.29
N PRO A 401 2.19 14.91 -4.56
CA PRO A 401 2.71 16.23 -4.27
C PRO A 401 4.16 16.14 -3.77
N ASN A 402 5.04 17.00 -4.27
CA ASN A 402 6.45 17.10 -3.93
C ASN A 402 7.40 16.06 -4.57
N THR A 403 6.94 15.20 -5.45
CA THR A 403 7.82 14.24 -6.14
C THR A 403 8.58 14.89 -7.30
N ALA A 404 7.90 15.72 -8.10
CA ALA A 404 8.56 16.57 -9.06
C ALA A 404 8.91 17.88 -8.36
N LEU A 405 10.19 18.16 -8.20
CA LEU A 405 10.67 19.41 -7.62
C LEU A 405 11.01 20.38 -8.76
N PHE A 406 10.21 21.42 -8.91
CA PHE A 406 10.46 22.48 -9.89
C PHE A 406 11.63 23.35 -9.46
N VAL A 407 12.44 23.77 -10.42
CA VAL A 407 13.68 24.50 -10.19
C VAL A 407 13.54 25.95 -10.67
N GLN A 408 13.82 26.89 -9.78
CA GLN A 408 13.95 28.30 -10.16
C GLN A 408 15.20 28.47 -11.03
N THR A 409 15.02 28.82 -12.29
CA THR A 409 16.15 29.07 -13.22
C THR A 409 16.53 30.54 -13.28
N PRO A 410 17.79 30.87 -13.65
CA PRO A 410 18.18 32.26 -13.88
C PRO A 410 17.32 32.97 -14.92
N GLU A 411 16.84 32.24 -15.94
CA GLU A 411 15.93 32.76 -16.98
C GLU A 411 14.60 33.22 -16.39
N LEU A 412 13.99 32.39 -15.55
CA LEU A 412 12.74 32.73 -14.85
C LEU A 412 12.94 33.95 -13.94
N THR A 413 14.05 33.98 -13.22
CA THR A 413 14.38 35.12 -12.33
C THR A 413 14.53 36.41 -13.13
N ALA A 414 15.21 36.39 -14.28
CA ALA A 414 15.37 37.57 -15.16
C ALA A 414 14.04 38.12 -15.69
N LYS A 415 13.04 37.23 -15.86
CA LYS A 415 11.67 37.61 -16.27
C LYS A 415 10.75 37.96 -15.10
N GLY A 416 11.26 37.94 -13.88
CA GLY A 416 10.47 38.18 -12.68
C GLY A 416 9.48 37.06 -12.35
N ILE A 417 9.60 35.91 -13.02
CA ILE A 417 8.74 34.74 -12.81
C ILE A 417 9.32 33.90 -11.67
N ALA A 418 8.51 33.60 -10.64
CA ALA A 418 8.91 32.77 -9.56
C ALA A 418 8.23 31.40 -9.66
N VAL A 419 9.00 30.32 -9.48
CA VAL A 419 8.47 28.97 -9.33
C VAL A 419 8.90 28.41 -7.98
N ASN A 420 7.96 27.92 -7.20
CA ASN A 420 8.32 27.20 -5.99
C ASN A 420 8.59 25.71 -6.32
N LYS A 421 9.32 25.05 -5.46
CA LYS A 421 9.66 23.62 -5.64
C LYS A 421 8.44 22.69 -5.77
N TYR A 422 7.27 23.14 -5.37
CA TYR A 422 6.03 22.35 -5.36
C TYR A 422 5.09 22.63 -6.54
N GLY A 423 5.53 23.42 -7.52
CA GLY A 423 4.79 23.68 -8.74
C GLY A 423 3.88 24.89 -8.72
N ALA A 424 3.97 25.77 -7.73
CA ALA A 424 3.34 27.08 -7.83
C ALA A 424 4.20 28.01 -8.66
N LEU A 425 3.66 28.48 -9.80
CA LEU A 425 4.30 29.37 -10.74
C LEU A 425 3.63 30.75 -10.65
N ILE A 426 4.38 31.77 -10.26
CA ILE A 426 3.91 33.14 -10.12
C ILE A 426 4.40 33.95 -11.32
N ILE A 427 3.48 34.40 -12.15
CA ILE A 427 3.75 35.12 -13.36
C ILE A 427 3.28 36.58 -13.17
N PRO A 428 4.17 37.57 -13.12
CA PRO A 428 3.75 38.97 -13.04
C PRO A 428 2.98 39.39 -14.29
N ALA A 429 2.11 40.39 -14.19
CA ALA A 429 1.30 40.87 -15.29
C ALA A 429 2.16 41.34 -16.50
N SER A 430 3.36 41.84 -16.21
CA SER A 430 4.33 42.26 -17.22
C SER A 430 4.92 41.11 -18.06
N ALA A 431 4.94 39.90 -17.52
CA ALA A 431 5.48 38.69 -18.15
C ALA A 431 4.38 37.80 -18.76
N ASN A 432 3.16 38.30 -18.86
CA ASN A 432 2.03 37.55 -19.41
C ASN A 432 2.25 37.29 -20.93
N ARG A 433 2.36 36.04 -21.33
CA ARG A 433 2.64 35.52 -22.67
C ARG A 433 4.12 35.36 -23.04
N GLU A 434 5.04 35.48 -22.10
CA GLU A 434 6.42 35.14 -22.40
C GLU A 434 6.65 33.63 -22.50
N GLU A 435 7.55 33.25 -23.39
CA GLU A 435 8.04 31.89 -23.48
C GLU A 435 8.99 31.62 -22.31
N ILE A 436 8.77 30.52 -21.59
CA ILE A 436 9.60 30.12 -20.47
C ILE A 436 10.05 28.67 -20.58
N THR A 437 11.21 28.41 -20.03
CA THR A 437 11.72 27.02 -19.87
C THR A 437 11.52 26.57 -18.43
N LEU A 438 10.73 25.55 -18.25
CA LEU A 438 10.55 24.91 -16.95
C LEU A 438 11.56 23.78 -16.79
N LYS A 439 12.18 23.71 -15.62
CA LYS A 439 13.00 22.58 -15.19
C LYS A 439 12.40 21.97 -13.94
N ALA A 440 12.43 20.66 -13.88
CA ALA A 440 12.05 19.91 -12.69
C ALA A 440 12.98 18.72 -12.49
N THR A 441 13.15 18.30 -11.25
CA THR A 441 13.86 17.07 -10.90
C THR A 441 12.87 16.08 -10.34
N VAL A 442 12.97 14.83 -10.77
CA VAL A 442 12.21 13.71 -10.22
C VAL A 442 13.23 12.67 -9.79
N ASN A 443 13.28 12.36 -8.51
CA ASN A 443 14.25 11.42 -7.93
C ASN A 443 15.69 11.72 -8.31
N GLY A 444 16.08 12.99 -8.32
CA GLY A 444 17.42 13.43 -8.67
C GLY A 444 17.74 13.43 -10.17
N THR A 445 16.79 13.02 -11.02
CA THR A 445 16.93 13.12 -12.49
C THR A 445 16.34 14.43 -12.97
N GLY A 446 17.15 15.21 -13.69
CA GLY A 446 16.71 16.48 -14.28
C GLY A 446 15.86 16.27 -15.53
N TYR A 447 14.82 17.09 -15.66
CA TYR A 447 13.97 17.20 -16.84
C TYR A 447 13.90 18.66 -17.27
N THR A 448 13.99 18.89 -18.55
CA THR A 448 13.80 20.22 -19.12
C THR A 448 12.61 20.17 -20.08
N ALA A 449 11.76 21.16 -20.03
CA ALA A 449 10.71 21.30 -21.01
C ALA A 449 11.36 21.47 -22.38
N LYS A 450 11.28 20.47 -23.23
CA LYS A 450 11.68 20.52 -24.63
C LYS A 450 10.44 20.79 -25.46
N ALA A 451 10.44 21.89 -26.11
CA ALA A 451 9.49 22.14 -27.16
C ALA A 451 9.69 21.11 -28.27
N LYS A 452 8.62 20.58 -28.82
CA LYS A 452 8.65 19.70 -29.97
C LYS A 452 9.16 20.52 -31.16
N GLY A 453 10.41 20.31 -31.57
CA GLY A 453 10.97 20.92 -32.75
C GLY A 453 11.19 22.44 -32.67
N SER A 454 11.94 22.98 -31.75
CA SER A 454 12.25 24.40 -31.59
C SER A 454 11.13 25.33 -31.06
N GLU A 455 9.95 24.82 -30.78
CA GLU A 455 8.92 25.61 -30.11
C GLU A 455 9.23 25.77 -28.64
N LYS A 456 9.26 26.97 -28.14
CA LYS A 456 9.38 27.30 -26.74
C LYS A 456 8.02 27.09 -26.06
N VAL A 457 8.05 26.65 -24.80
CA VAL A 457 6.82 26.45 -24.01
C VAL A 457 6.23 27.82 -23.72
N THR A 458 5.08 28.13 -24.31
CA THR A 458 4.34 29.37 -24.01
C THR A 458 3.33 29.06 -22.93
N ILE A 459 3.54 29.55 -21.70
CA ILE A 459 2.51 29.53 -20.67
C ILE A 459 1.64 30.76 -20.87
N ASN A 460 0.45 30.56 -21.41
CA ASN A 460 -0.50 31.65 -21.59
C ASN A 460 -1.33 31.81 -20.28
N ALA A 461 -0.95 32.79 -19.48
CA ALA A 461 -1.65 33.12 -18.26
C ALA A 461 -3.11 33.61 -18.50
N SER A 462 -3.46 34.01 -19.70
CA SER A 462 -4.79 34.53 -20.03
C SER A 462 -5.79 33.45 -20.45
N SER A 463 -5.34 32.26 -20.88
CA SER A 463 -6.23 31.19 -21.29
C SER A 463 -6.51 30.20 -20.12
N ALA A 464 -7.79 29.86 -19.89
CA ALA A 464 -8.21 28.88 -18.94
C ALA A 464 -8.02 27.43 -19.44
N VAL A 465 -7.19 27.22 -20.46
CA VAL A 465 -7.03 25.95 -21.15
C VAL A 465 -5.96 25.14 -20.49
N GLU A 466 -6.24 23.86 -20.28
CA GLU A 466 -5.31 22.81 -19.89
C GLU A 466 -4.10 22.79 -20.84
N THR A 467 -3.04 23.44 -20.44
CA THR A 467 -1.78 23.39 -21.18
C THR A 467 -0.93 22.28 -20.60
N THR A 468 -0.72 21.23 -21.37
CA THR A 468 0.20 20.16 -21.00
C THR A 468 1.58 20.49 -21.54
N VAL A 469 2.55 20.51 -20.64
CA VAL A 469 3.96 20.75 -20.97
C VAL A 469 4.68 19.42 -20.90
N ASN A 470 5.18 18.93 -22.03
CA ASN A 470 6.01 17.73 -22.08
C ASN A 470 7.46 18.08 -21.77
N MET A 471 8.02 17.44 -20.76
CA MET A 471 9.40 17.60 -20.36
C MET A 471 10.19 16.33 -20.68
N GLY A 472 11.22 16.46 -21.50
CA GLY A 472 12.13 15.37 -21.81
C GLY A 472 13.26 15.25 -20.76
N LYS A 473 13.88 14.07 -20.67
CA LYS A 473 15.05 13.84 -19.83
C LYS A 473 16.24 14.66 -20.35
N ASP A 474 16.97 15.35 -19.45
CA ASP A 474 18.23 16.04 -19.74
C ASP A 474 19.37 15.07 -20.02
#